data_f3ee3019f734c5a1566f17a85eed7de1
#
_entry.id   f3ee3019f734c5a1566f17a85eed7de1
#
_cell.length_a   1.000
_cell.length_b   1.000
_cell.length_c   1.000
_cell.angle_alpha   90.00
_cell.angle_beta   90.00
_cell.angle_gamma   90.00
#
_symmetry.space_group_name_H-M   'P 1'
#
loop_
_entity.id
_entity.type
_entity.pdbx_description
1 polymer ?
#
loop_
_entity_poly.entity_id
_entity_poly.type
_entity_poly.pdbx_seq_one_letter_code
_entity_poly.pdbx_strand_id
1 'polypeptide(L)'
;MRYGGNTSCVSIDAPGERPLLLDMGTGLRYYGKRVDPDHLFQGSCLLTHLHWDHVQGLPFFAPLLREGSSLDVYGPAQTDGRTLDEVVSSTIRPPLFPVSVDELPGDVRFHDTADTDFEIGAFKVKARLIPHLGPTLGFRVEWNGRSLAYLSDHQQPCDGSFSVTPGAFDLVDGVDLLIHDAQYTPPEFAVKATWGHCTIDYAVWLAEKAKVKQLALYHHDPSRRDDDLDALLSCAVESGAQHGVDVIAASEGLVVELA
;
A
#
# COMPACT_ATOMS: atom_id res chain seq x y z
N MET A 1 6.37 21.06 -0.57
CA MET A 1 6.50 19.64 -0.16
C MET A 1 6.95 18.87 -1.38
N ARG A 2 8.12 18.23 -1.30
CA ARG A 2 8.66 17.39 -2.40
C ARG A 2 8.08 15.98 -2.38
N TYR A 3 7.87 15.44 -1.17
CA TYR A 3 7.37 14.08 -1.01
C TYR A 3 5.84 13.98 -1.02
N GLY A 4 5.14 15.07 -0.75
CA GLY A 4 3.69 15.13 -0.69
C GLY A 4 3.15 15.02 0.73
N GLY A 5 1.83 14.91 0.88
CA GLY A 5 1.14 14.83 2.17
C GLY A 5 -0.14 14.01 2.09
N ASN A 6 -0.39 13.34 0.96
CA ASN A 6 -1.50 12.41 0.86
C ASN A 6 -1.14 11.06 1.46
N THR A 7 -2.15 10.35 1.92
CA THR A 7 -2.00 9.02 2.50
C THR A 7 -2.04 7.93 1.44
N SER A 8 -1.78 6.71 1.85
CA SER A 8 -1.43 5.54 1.04
C SER A 8 -2.33 5.27 -0.17
N CYS A 9 -1.76 5.39 -1.36
CA CYS A 9 -2.38 4.96 -2.62
C CYS A 9 -1.31 4.81 -3.70
N VAL A 10 -1.19 3.64 -4.28
CA VAL A 10 -0.31 3.36 -5.42
C VAL A 10 -1.14 2.80 -6.56
N SER A 11 -0.83 3.14 -7.81
CA SER A 11 -1.45 2.52 -8.99
C SER A 11 -0.43 1.66 -9.73
N ILE A 12 -0.87 0.51 -10.20
CA ILE A 12 -0.17 -0.35 -11.14
C ILE A 12 -0.90 -0.27 -12.47
N ASP A 13 -0.20 0.25 -13.45
CA ASP A 13 -0.72 0.37 -14.82
C ASP A 13 0.06 -0.58 -15.74
N ALA A 14 -0.62 -1.51 -16.38
CA ALA A 14 -0.03 -2.48 -17.30
C ALA A 14 -0.77 -2.49 -18.65
N PRO A 15 -0.05 -2.61 -19.77
CA PRO A 15 -0.66 -2.61 -21.10
C PRO A 15 -1.74 -3.68 -21.27
N GLY A 16 -2.96 -3.26 -21.62
CA GLY A 16 -4.09 -4.15 -21.83
C GLY A 16 -4.87 -4.55 -20.59
N GLU A 17 -4.39 -4.16 -19.39
CA GLU A 17 -5.05 -4.45 -18.13
C GLU A 17 -5.85 -3.24 -17.61
N ARG A 18 -6.84 -3.53 -16.76
CA ARG A 18 -7.51 -2.50 -15.96
C ARG A 18 -6.59 -2.03 -14.84
N PRO A 19 -6.70 -0.77 -14.39
CA PRO A 19 -5.91 -0.27 -13.28
C PRO A 19 -6.04 -1.15 -12.03
N LEU A 20 -4.91 -1.47 -11.40
CA LEU A 20 -4.85 -2.13 -10.10
C LEU A 20 -4.29 -1.13 -9.08
N LEU A 21 -5.08 -0.83 -8.07
CA LEU A 21 -4.71 0.09 -7.00
C LEU A 21 -4.22 -0.68 -5.77
N LEU A 22 -3.33 -0.07 -5.00
CA LEU A 22 -2.90 -0.53 -3.70
C LEU A 22 -3.27 0.56 -2.70
N ASP A 23 -4.19 0.25 -1.80
CA ASP A 23 -4.84 1.14 -0.85
C ASP A 23 -5.65 2.31 -1.44
N MET A 24 -6.51 2.87 -0.61
CA MET A 24 -7.49 3.90 -0.95
C MET A 24 -7.38 5.13 -0.02
N GLY A 25 -6.19 5.48 0.39
CA GLY A 25 -5.96 6.71 1.16
C GLY A 25 -6.24 7.97 0.33
N THR A 26 -5.91 9.14 0.85
CA THR A 26 -6.20 10.41 0.18
C THR A 26 -5.52 10.58 -1.18
N GLY A 27 -4.43 9.82 -1.44
CA GLY A 27 -3.80 9.73 -2.74
C GLY A 27 -4.75 9.28 -3.85
N LEU A 28 -5.77 8.47 -3.53
CA LEU A 28 -6.80 8.03 -4.48
C LEU A 28 -7.54 9.20 -5.14
N ARG A 29 -7.81 10.27 -4.39
CA ARG A 29 -8.41 11.50 -4.93
C ARG A 29 -7.54 12.13 -6.03
N TYR A 30 -6.20 12.07 -5.85
CA TYR A 30 -5.26 12.59 -6.86
C TYR A 30 -5.19 11.67 -8.08
N TYR A 31 -5.16 10.38 -7.87
CA TYR A 31 -5.24 9.41 -8.94
C TYR A 31 -6.52 9.62 -9.77
N GLY A 32 -7.67 9.85 -9.12
CA GLY A 32 -8.95 10.11 -9.80
C GLY A 32 -8.93 11.30 -10.76
N LYS A 33 -8.05 12.30 -10.55
CA LYS A 33 -7.88 13.43 -11.48
C LYS A 33 -7.10 13.06 -12.76
N ARG A 34 -6.37 11.93 -12.74
CA ARG A 34 -5.59 11.41 -13.89
C ARG A 34 -6.41 10.44 -14.74
N VAL A 35 -7.53 9.94 -14.20
CA VAL A 35 -8.46 9.08 -14.93
C VAL A 35 -9.11 9.91 -16.03
N ASP A 36 -9.11 9.37 -17.25
CA ASP A 36 -9.72 10.02 -18.41
C ASP A 36 -11.24 10.26 -18.16
N PRO A 37 -11.71 11.50 -18.19
CA PRO A 37 -13.11 11.81 -17.94
C PRO A 37 -14.06 11.30 -19.02
N ASP A 38 -13.57 10.93 -20.21
CA ASP A 38 -14.39 10.43 -21.31
C ASP A 38 -14.60 8.92 -21.23
N HIS A 39 -13.86 8.21 -20.37
CA HIS A 39 -13.99 6.78 -20.16
C HIS A 39 -14.53 6.46 -18.77
N LEU A 40 -15.33 5.38 -18.67
CA LEU A 40 -15.79 4.85 -17.39
C LEU A 40 -14.64 4.14 -16.68
N PHE A 41 -14.45 4.45 -15.42
CA PHE A 41 -13.45 3.76 -14.61
C PHE A 41 -13.91 2.35 -14.28
N GLN A 42 -13.07 1.38 -14.55
CA GLN A 42 -13.23 -0.01 -14.14
C GLN A 42 -11.87 -0.51 -13.63
N GLY A 43 -11.75 -0.77 -12.34
CA GLY A 43 -10.49 -1.16 -11.74
C GLY A 43 -10.66 -2.04 -10.52
N SER A 44 -9.54 -2.43 -9.94
CA SER A 44 -9.49 -3.20 -8.70
C SER A 44 -8.57 -2.52 -7.70
N CYS A 45 -8.80 -2.77 -6.41
CA CYS A 45 -7.95 -2.30 -5.33
C CYS A 45 -7.60 -3.46 -4.40
N LEU A 46 -6.33 -3.61 -4.09
CA LEU A 46 -5.81 -4.46 -3.02
C LEU A 46 -5.67 -3.58 -1.78
N LEU A 47 -6.55 -3.75 -0.81
CA LEU A 47 -6.57 -2.99 0.43
C LEU A 47 -5.81 -3.75 1.51
N THR A 48 -4.78 -3.14 2.05
CA THR A 48 -3.93 -3.77 3.08
C THR A 48 -4.67 -3.94 4.40
N HIS A 49 -5.34 -2.90 4.88
CA HIS A 49 -6.09 -2.90 6.13
C HIS A 49 -7.03 -1.68 6.23
N LEU A 50 -7.73 -1.54 7.35
CA LEU A 50 -8.82 -0.58 7.51
C LEU A 50 -8.47 0.66 8.35
N HIS A 51 -7.18 1.00 8.55
CA HIS A 51 -6.84 2.28 9.13
C HIS A 51 -7.26 3.44 8.21
N TRP A 52 -7.60 4.58 8.80
CA TRP A 52 -8.19 5.72 8.07
C TRP A 52 -7.35 6.19 6.88
N ASP A 53 -6.05 6.24 7.03
CA ASP A 53 -5.10 6.67 6.02
C ASP A 53 -5.00 5.72 4.81
N HIS A 54 -5.63 4.54 4.90
CA HIS A 54 -5.73 3.58 3.79
C HIS A 54 -7.12 3.52 3.14
N VAL A 55 -8.16 4.14 3.73
CA VAL A 55 -9.55 4.01 3.24
C VAL A 55 -10.25 5.34 3.00
N GLN A 56 -9.79 6.43 3.61
CA GLN A 56 -10.53 7.71 3.63
C GLN A 56 -10.63 8.41 2.26
N GLY A 57 -9.89 7.98 1.25
CA GLY A 57 -9.96 8.55 -0.11
C GLY A 57 -11.14 8.04 -0.93
N LEU A 58 -11.69 6.86 -0.59
CA LEU A 58 -12.78 6.23 -1.37
C LEU A 58 -13.97 7.16 -1.63
N PRO A 59 -14.55 7.85 -0.61
CA PRO A 59 -15.70 8.72 -0.83
C PRO A 59 -15.39 9.97 -1.68
N PHE A 60 -14.12 10.26 -1.94
CA PHE A 60 -13.67 11.40 -2.75
C PHE A 60 -13.10 10.97 -4.11
N PHE A 61 -13.27 9.72 -4.49
CA PHE A 61 -12.81 9.19 -5.77
C PHE A 61 -13.83 9.53 -6.88
N ALA A 62 -13.64 10.68 -7.51
CA ALA A 62 -14.58 11.25 -8.49
C ALA A 62 -15.00 10.27 -9.62
N PRO A 63 -14.16 9.35 -10.13
CA PRO A 63 -14.59 8.39 -11.13
C PRO A 63 -15.80 7.52 -10.72
N LEU A 64 -15.98 7.22 -9.41
CA LEU A 64 -17.15 6.48 -8.91
C LEU A 64 -18.42 7.32 -8.80
N LEU A 65 -18.37 8.63 -9.06
CA LEU A 65 -19.55 9.47 -9.16
C LEU A 65 -20.23 9.38 -10.54
N ARG A 66 -19.83 8.42 -11.36
CA ARG A 66 -20.36 8.18 -12.71
C ARG A 66 -20.97 6.79 -12.79
N GLU A 67 -22.23 6.73 -13.19
CA GLU A 67 -22.96 5.48 -13.46
C GLU A 67 -22.21 4.62 -14.48
N GLY A 68 -22.06 3.33 -14.19
CA GLY A 68 -21.32 2.37 -15.00
C GLY A 68 -19.81 2.26 -14.67
N SER A 69 -19.27 3.15 -13.82
CA SER A 69 -17.93 2.94 -13.23
C SER A 69 -17.97 1.85 -12.17
N SER A 70 -16.85 1.17 -11.95
CA SER A 70 -16.77 0.11 -10.93
C SER A 70 -15.39 -0.01 -10.31
N LEU A 71 -15.38 -0.42 -9.03
CA LEU A 71 -14.19 -0.72 -8.26
C LEU A 71 -14.41 -2.02 -7.46
N ASP A 72 -13.59 -3.03 -7.71
CA ASP A 72 -13.52 -4.26 -6.92
C ASP A 72 -12.44 -4.11 -5.84
N VAL A 73 -12.81 -4.20 -4.56
CA VAL A 73 -11.90 -4.01 -3.42
C VAL A 73 -11.66 -5.35 -2.73
N TYR A 74 -10.41 -5.80 -2.72
CA TYR A 74 -9.97 -7.02 -2.05
C TYR A 74 -9.20 -6.65 -0.79
N GLY A 75 -9.67 -7.06 0.39
CA GLY A 75 -9.04 -6.71 1.65
C GLY A 75 -9.45 -7.62 2.81
N PRO A 76 -8.84 -7.48 4.00
CA PRO A 76 -9.03 -8.42 5.08
C PRO A 76 -10.40 -8.28 5.77
N ALA A 77 -11.08 -9.43 5.98
CA ALA A 77 -12.17 -9.51 6.94
C ALA A 77 -11.65 -9.24 8.37
N GLN A 78 -12.54 -8.76 9.25
CA GLN A 78 -12.15 -8.39 10.58
C GLN A 78 -12.21 -9.57 11.57
N THR A 79 -11.40 -9.48 12.63
CA THR A 79 -11.34 -10.55 13.66
C THR A 79 -12.61 -10.70 14.49
N ASP A 80 -13.47 -9.68 14.48
CA ASP A 80 -14.79 -9.71 15.14
C ASP A 80 -15.89 -10.36 14.27
N GLY A 81 -15.53 -10.85 13.08
CA GLY A 81 -16.41 -11.55 12.15
C GLY A 81 -17.16 -10.65 11.17
N ARG A 82 -16.96 -9.34 11.23
CA ARG A 82 -17.50 -8.43 10.22
C ARG A 82 -16.74 -8.57 8.90
N THR A 83 -17.48 -8.48 7.80
CA THR A 83 -16.89 -8.43 6.45
C THR A 83 -16.24 -7.06 6.18
N LEU A 84 -15.41 -7.00 5.15
CA LEU A 84 -14.85 -5.75 4.65
C LEU A 84 -15.94 -4.74 4.30
N ASP A 85 -16.99 -5.19 3.59
CA ASP A 85 -18.15 -4.36 3.23
C ASP A 85 -18.84 -3.78 4.46
N GLU A 86 -19.18 -4.60 5.45
CA GLU A 86 -19.86 -4.15 6.67
C GLU A 86 -19.08 -3.05 7.40
N VAL A 87 -17.76 -3.15 7.47
CA VAL A 87 -16.94 -2.14 8.14
C VAL A 87 -16.85 -0.86 7.32
N VAL A 88 -16.51 -0.94 6.03
CA VAL A 88 -16.40 0.26 5.18
C VAL A 88 -17.75 0.98 5.07
N SER A 89 -18.84 0.25 4.81
CA SER A 89 -20.19 0.80 4.73
C SER A 89 -20.69 1.37 6.06
N SER A 90 -20.18 0.90 7.19
CA SER A 90 -20.51 1.47 8.50
C SER A 90 -19.87 2.84 8.73
N THR A 91 -18.80 3.16 8.04
CA THR A 91 -18.02 4.41 8.21
C THR A 91 -18.34 5.46 7.14
N ILE A 92 -18.60 5.03 5.89
CA ILE A 92 -18.93 5.94 4.79
C ILE A 92 -20.47 6.02 4.69
N ARG A 93 -21.06 6.81 5.57
CA ARG A 93 -22.51 7.08 5.64
C ARG A 93 -22.82 8.28 6.53
N PRO A 94 -24.04 8.83 6.50
CA PRO A 94 -24.46 9.85 7.46
C PRO A 94 -24.28 9.40 8.93
N PRO A 95 -23.83 10.30 9.84
CA PRO A 95 -23.53 11.71 9.60
C PRO A 95 -22.09 11.99 9.16
N LEU A 96 -21.21 10.96 9.00
CA LEU A 96 -19.79 11.14 8.67
C LEU A 96 -19.58 11.49 7.20
N PHE A 97 -20.44 10.95 6.32
CA PHE A 97 -20.47 11.27 4.90
C PHE A 97 -21.94 11.43 4.46
N PRO A 98 -22.26 12.30 3.47
CA PRO A 98 -23.66 12.63 3.15
C PRO A 98 -24.46 11.49 2.52
N VAL A 99 -23.79 10.50 1.91
CA VAL A 99 -24.41 9.32 1.28
C VAL A 99 -23.67 8.06 1.75
N SER A 100 -24.32 6.90 1.65
CA SER A 100 -23.67 5.60 1.87
C SER A 100 -22.95 5.10 0.61
N VAL A 101 -22.11 4.06 0.75
CA VAL A 101 -21.33 3.52 -0.37
C VAL A 101 -22.23 2.99 -1.47
N ASP A 102 -23.33 2.34 -1.10
CA ASP A 102 -24.35 1.79 -2.02
C ASP A 102 -25.19 2.85 -2.74
N GLU A 103 -25.15 4.10 -2.29
CA GLU A 103 -25.77 5.24 -2.96
C GLU A 103 -24.84 5.96 -3.96
N LEU A 104 -23.57 5.53 -4.08
CA LEU A 104 -22.68 6.03 -5.11
C LEU A 104 -23.17 5.60 -6.50
N PRO A 105 -23.10 6.47 -7.54
CA PRO A 105 -23.51 6.10 -8.90
C PRO A 105 -22.71 4.95 -9.52
N GLY A 106 -21.45 4.79 -9.15
CA GLY A 106 -20.59 3.67 -9.56
C GLY A 106 -20.63 2.52 -8.56
N ASP A 107 -20.44 1.30 -9.05
CA ASP A 107 -20.44 0.09 -8.24
C ASP A 107 -19.16 -0.05 -7.44
N VAL A 108 -19.26 -0.26 -6.13
CA VAL A 108 -18.14 -0.70 -5.28
C VAL A 108 -18.47 -2.10 -4.76
N ARG A 109 -17.60 -3.06 -5.04
CA ARG A 109 -17.77 -4.46 -4.62
C ARG A 109 -16.61 -4.85 -3.70
N PHE A 110 -16.93 -5.40 -2.54
CA PHE A 110 -15.96 -5.81 -1.54
C PHE A 110 -15.79 -7.33 -1.53
N HIS A 111 -14.53 -7.76 -1.45
CA HIS A 111 -14.13 -9.17 -1.44
C HIS A 111 -13.23 -9.43 -0.23
N ASP A 112 -13.75 -10.18 0.75
CA ASP A 112 -12.95 -10.61 1.89
C ASP A 112 -11.81 -11.50 1.42
N THR A 113 -10.59 -11.16 1.83
CA THR A 113 -9.35 -11.80 1.41
C THR A 113 -8.54 -12.20 2.64
N ALA A 114 -7.81 -13.28 2.54
CA ALA A 114 -6.92 -13.79 3.58
C ALA A 114 -5.59 -14.24 2.94
N ASP A 115 -4.83 -15.10 3.62
CA ASP A 115 -3.65 -15.76 3.03
C ASP A 115 -4.07 -16.60 1.82
N THR A 116 -3.92 -16.06 0.62
CA THR A 116 -4.37 -16.72 -0.61
C THR A 116 -3.61 -16.21 -1.83
N ASP A 117 -3.64 -17.02 -2.90
CA ASP A 117 -3.16 -16.64 -4.22
C ASP A 117 -4.37 -16.57 -5.16
N PHE A 118 -4.48 -15.52 -5.97
CA PHE A 118 -5.57 -15.31 -6.92
C PHE A 118 -5.13 -14.47 -8.12
N GLU A 119 -6.02 -14.29 -9.08
CA GLU A 119 -5.73 -13.52 -10.29
C GLU A 119 -6.74 -12.37 -10.46
N ILE A 120 -6.26 -11.22 -10.94
CA ILE A 120 -7.07 -10.08 -11.37
C ILE A 120 -6.63 -9.72 -12.79
N GLY A 121 -7.47 -10.03 -13.80
CA GLY A 121 -7.02 -9.96 -15.19
C GLY A 121 -5.79 -10.86 -15.41
N ALA A 122 -4.71 -10.32 -15.94
CA ALA A 122 -3.45 -11.05 -16.06
C ALA A 122 -2.49 -10.85 -14.87
N PHE A 123 -2.87 -10.09 -13.86
CA PHE A 123 -2.07 -9.96 -12.63
C PHE A 123 -2.22 -11.22 -11.77
N LYS A 124 -1.11 -11.83 -11.39
CA LYS A 124 -1.06 -12.86 -10.35
C LYS A 124 -0.81 -12.17 -9.03
N VAL A 125 -1.68 -12.39 -8.07
CA VAL A 125 -1.64 -11.75 -6.75
C VAL A 125 -1.44 -12.80 -5.68
N LYS A 126 -0.45 -12.56 -4.79
CA LYS A 126 -0.34 -13.25 -3.51
C LYS A 126 -0.72 -12.27 -2.41
N ALA A 127 -1.61 -12.69 -1.52
CA ALA A 127 -1.94 -11.98 -0.28
C ALA A 127 -1.45 -12.80 0.91
N ARG A 128 -0.78 -12.17 1.87
CA ARG A 128 -0.36 -12.81 3.13
C ARG A 128 -0.62 -11.87 4.30
N LEU A 129 -1.04 -12.43 5.41
CA LEU A 129 -1.09 -11.69 6.68
C LEU A 129 0.32 -11.31 7.11
N ILE A 130 0.51 -10.04 7.42
CA ILE A 130 1.78 -9.48 7.90
C ILE A 130 1.59 -8.87 9.29
N PRO A 131 2.65 -8.79 10.11
CA PRO A 131 2.59 -8.14 11.41
C PRO A 131 2.21 -6.66 11.33
N HIS A 132 1.13 -6.30 12.01
CA HIS A 132 0.66 -4.93 12.21
C HIS A 132 -0.44 -4.90 13.28
N LEU A 133 -1.09 -3.75 13.51
CA LEU A 133 -2.24 -3.61 14.42
C LEU A 133 -3.55 -3.96 13.68
N GLY A 134 -4.13 -5.10 14.04
CA GLY A 134 -5.32 -5.66 13.37
C GLY A 134 -4.97 -6.51 12.13
N PRO A 135 -5.99 -7.08 11.46
CA PRO A 135 -5.80 -7.86 10.24
C PRO A 135 -5.20 -7.00 9.14
N THR A 136 -3.99 -7.34 8.71
CA THR A 136 -3.26 -6.58 7.70
C THR A 136 -2.65 -7.52 6.67
N LEU A 137 -2.88 -7.23 5.40
CA LEU A 137 -2.34 -7.97 4.27
C LEU A 137 -1.18 -7.21 3.64
N GLY A 138 -0.10 -7.92 3.36
CA GLY A 138 0.84 -7.53 2.32
C GLY A 138 0.46 -8.20 1.01
N PHE A 139 0.90 -7.62 -0.09
CA PHE A 139 0.62 -8.12 -1.43
C PHE A 139 1.88 -8.26 -2.26
N ARG A 140 1.94 -9.34 -3.05
CA ARG A 140 2.86 -9.49 -4.19
C ARG A 140 2.03 -9.53 -5.46
N VAL A 141 2.40 -8.72 -6.44
CA VAL A 141 1.76 -8.66 -7.76
C VAL A 141 2.80 -9.02 -8.81
N GLU A 142 2.45 -9.97 -9.67
CA GLU A 142 3.29 -10.38 -10.80
C GLU A 142 2.52 -10.18 -12.11
N TRP A 143 3.22 -9.63 -13.10
CA TRP A 143 2.71 -9.46 -14.45
C TRP A 143 3.85 -9.53 -15.46
N ASN A 144 3.69 -10.33 -16.51
CA ASN A 144 4.64 -10.45 -17.61
C ASN A 144 6.13 -10.61 -17.19
N GLY A 145 6.37 -11.42 -16.15
CA GLY A 145 7.72 -11.67 -15.62
C GLY A 145 8.29 -10.55 -14.75
N ARG A 146 7.51 -9.53 -14.41
CA ARG A 146 7.84 -8.46 -13.44
C ARG A 146 7.11 -8.72 -12.14
N SER A 147 7.67 -8.25 -11.04
CA SER A 147 7.13 -8.46 -9.71
C SER A 147 7.29 -7.23 -8.81
N LEU A 148 6.23 -6.96 -8.06
CA LEU A 148 6.19 -5.90 -7.05
C LEU A 148 5.65 -6.49 -5.76
N ALA A 149 6.24 -6.12 -4.62
CA ALA A 149 5.66 -6.37 -3.31
C ALA A 149 5.29 -5.05 -2.63
N TYR A 150 4.15 -5.04 -1.92
CA TYR A 150 3.61 -3.90 -1.20
C TYR A 150 3.32 -4.28 0.25
N LEU A 151 4.12 -3.74 1.16
CA LEU A 151 4.02 -3.89 2.61
C LEU A 151 4.06 -2.47 3.22
N SER A 152 2.96 -1.72 3.06
CA SER A 152 2.91 -0.30 3.48
C SER A 152 3.06 -0.11 4.97
N ASP A 153 2.45 -1.01 5.76
CA ASP A 153 2.44 -1.01 7.21
C ASP A 153 2.91 -2.39 7.69
N HIS A 154 4.19 -2.48 8.01
CA HIS A 154 4.82 -3.73 8.40
C HIS A 154 5.57 -3.56 9.72
N GLN A 155 5.02 -4.15 10.77
CA GLN A 155 5.60 -4.08 12.11
C GLN A 155 6.90 -4.87 12.21
N GLN A 156 8.00 -4.17 12.46
CA GLN A 156 9.27 -4.78 12.92
C GLN A 156 9.05 -5.43 14.30
N PRO A 157 9.75 -6.53 14.66
CA PRO A 157 9.69 -7.08 16.00
C PRO A 157 9.92 -6.02 17.09
N CYS A 158 9.00 -5.97 18.09
CA CYS A 158 9.00 -4.90 19.10
C CYS A 158 10.27 -4.85 19.97
N ASP A 159 11.07 -5.93 20.01
CA ASP A 159 12.36 -5.99 20.67
C ASP A 159 13.49 -5.33 19.86
N GLY A 160 13.17 -4.80 18.68
CA GLY A 160 14.11 -4.18 17.75
C GLY A 160 14.94 -5.18 16.95
N SER A 161 14.71 -6.47 17.07
CA SER A 161 15.43 -7.47 16.30
C SER A 161 15.05 -7.42 14.81
N PHE A 162 15.95 -7.91 13.96
CA PHE A 162 15.75 -8.01 12.53
C PHE A 162 15.38 -9.45 12.16
N SER A 163 14.07 -9.72 12.25
CA SER A 163 13.48 -10.98 11.78
C SER A 163 12.18 -10.71 11.04
N VAL A 164 11.83 -11.60 10.14
CA VAL A 164 10.66 -11.48 9.25
C VAL A 164 9.84 -12.76 9.32
N THR A 165 8.51 -12.64 9.29
CA THR A 165 7.61 -13.79 9.24
C THR A 165 7.71 -14.52 7.89
N PRO A 166 7.46 -15.85 7.84
CA PRO A 166 7.47 -16.58 6.57
C PRO A 166 6.52 -16.00 5.51
N GLY A 167 5.33 -15.53 5.92
CA GLY A 167 4.36 -14.92 5.01
C GLY A 167 4.88 -13.61 4.41
N ALA A 168 5.42 -12.70 5.23
CA ALA A 168 6.00 -11.47 4.72
C ALA A 168 7.22 -11.74 3.80
N PHE A 169 8.05 -12.74 4.14
CA PHE A 169 9.19 -13.12 3.30
C PHE A 169 8.76 -13.72 1.95
N ASP A 170 7.69 -14.55 1.91
CA ASP A 170 7.14 -15.11 0.65
C ASP A 170 6.70 -14.01 -0.33
N LEU A 171 6.25 -12.87 0.18
CA LEU A 171 5.86 -11.73 -0.66
C LEU A 171 7.06 -11.03 -1.30
N VAL A 172 8.14 -10.85 -0.54
CA VAL A 172 9.25 -9.96 -0.93
C VAL A 172 10.41 -10.67 -1.61
N ASP A 173 10.48 -12.01 -1.55
CA ASP A 173 11.61 -12.79 -2.05
C ASP A 173 11.83 -12.58 -3.55
N GLY A 174 12.96 -11.95 -3.89
CA GLY A 174 13.43 -11.72 -5.25
C GLY A 174 12.58 -10.80 -6.13
N VAL A 175 11.74 -9.93 -5.54
CA VAL A 175 10.92 -9.00 -6.34
C VAL A 175 11.76 -7.91 -7.02
N ASP A 176 11.25 -7.40 -8.15
CA ASP A 176 11.87 -6.28 -8.84
C ASP A 176 11.75 -4.98 -8.05
N LEU A 177 10.57 -4.73 -7.43
CA LEU A 177 10.31 -3.57 -6.59
C LEU A 177 9.64 -3.98 -5.29
N LEU A 178 10.18 -3.52 -4.16
CA LEU A 178 9.55 -3.58 -2.85
C LEU A 178 9.14 -2.17 -2.42
N ILE A 179 7.84 -1.93 -2.23
CA ILE A 179 7.31 -0.74 -1.59
C ILE A 179 7.06 -1.12 -0.12
N HIS A 180 7.78 -0.49 0.80
CA HIS A 180 7.82 -0.93 2.19
C HIS A 180 7.72 0.22 3.17
N ASP A 181 7.03 -0.04 4.30
CA ASP A 181 7.06 0.80 5.49
C ASP A 181 8.49 1.24 5.83
N ALA A 182 8.66 2.51 6.10
CA ALA A 182 9.93 3.11 6.48
C ALA A 182 9.70 4.31 7.41
N GLN A 183 8.78 4.16 8.37
CA GLN A 183 8.27 5.29 9.12
C GLN A 183 9.28 5.84 10.14
N TYR A 184 10.05 4.96 10.79
CA TYR A 184 10.85 5.34 11.97
C TYR A 184 12.37 5.30 11.75
N THR A 185 13.05 6.17 12.49
CA THR A 185 14.45 6.00 12.85
C THR A 185 14.57 5.12 14.11
N PRO A 186 15.76 4.54 14.41
CA PRO A 186 15.91 3.70 15.61
C PRO A 186 15.53 4.40 16.93
N PRO A 187 15.86 5.70 17.18
CA PRO A 187 15.41 6.39 18.38
C PRO A 187 13.88 6.57 18.45
N GLU A 188 13.21 6.81 17.32
CA GLU A 188 11.74 6.91 17.25
C GLU A 188 11.11 5.55 17.51
N PHE A 189 11.64 4.49 16.91
CA PHE A 189 11.16 3.13 17.13
C PHE A 189 11.25 2.71 18.60
N ALA A 190 12.33 3.08 19.29
CA ALA A 190 12.52 2.73 20.70
C ALA A 190 11.34 3.18 21.60
N VAL A 191 10.61 4.24 21.23
CA VAL A 191 9.45 4.75 21.98
C VAL A 191 8.11 4.42 21.33
N LYS A 192 8.13 3.93 20.07
CA LYS A 192 6.93 3.63 19.26
C LYS A 192 6.90 2.16 18.79
N ALA A 193 7.69 1.26 19.41
CA ALA A 193 7.89 -0.11 18.93
C ALA A 193 6.62 -0.95 18.77
N THR A 194 5.51 -0.54 19.38
CA THR A 194 4.21 -1.22 19.30
C THR A 194 3.19 -0.50 18.42
N TRP A 195 3.62 0.45 17.60
CA TRP A 195 2.70 1.28 16.80
C TRP A 195 2.42 0.71 15.40
N GLY A 196 2.97 -0.43 15.06
CA GLY A 196 2.63 -1.12 13.82
C GLY A 196 3.60 -0.89 12.66
N HIS A 197 4.73 -0.22 12.89
CA HIS A 197 5.66 0.18 11.82
C HIS A 197 7.08 -0.33 12.07
N CYS A 198 7.97 -0.02 11.14
CA CYS A 198 9.38 -0.42 11.22
C CYS A 198 10.35 0.77 11.07
N THR A 199 11.63 0.46 11.26
CA THR A 199 12.72 1.39 10.97
C THR A 199 13.10 1.34 9.50
N ILE A 200 13.67 2.45 9.00
CA ILE A 200 14.29 2.50 7.66
C ILE A 200 15.38 1.43 7.54
N ASP A 201 16.17 1.23 8.60
CA ASP A 201 17.23 0.21 8.62
C ASP A 201 16.67 -1.22 8.46
N TYR A 202 15.51 -1.49 9.09
CA TYR A 202 14.81 -2.77 8.91
C TYR A 202 14.34 -2.97 7.48
N ALA A 203 13.79 -1.94 6.84
CA ALA A 203 13.34 -2.01 5.45
C ALA A 203 14.52 -2.32 4.49
N VAL A 204 15.66 -1.67 4.67
CA VAL A 204 16.88 -1.93 3.90
C VAL A 204 17.41 -3.35 4.15
N TRP A 205 17.47 -3.79 5.42
CA TRP A 205 17.86 -5.15 5.77
C TRP A 205 16.95 -6.21 5.13
N LEU A 206 15.63 -5.99 5.14
CA LEU A 206 14.69 -6.94 4.55
C LEU A 206 14.88 -7.02 3.02
N ALA A 207 15.06 -5.88 2.37
CA ALA A 207 15.31 -5.81 0.93
C ALA A 207 16.61 -6.55 0.54
N GLU A 208 17.69 -6.37 1.30
CA GLU A 208 18.94 -7.12 1.13
C GLU A 208 18.71 -8.62 1.29
N LYS A 209 18.13 -9.03 2.42
CA LYS A 209 17.88 -10.42 2.76
C LYS A 209 17.04 -11.13 1.70
N ALA A 210 16.05 -10.44 1.15
CA ALA A 210 15.14 -10.95 0.13
C ALA A 210 15.67 -10.78 -1.30
N LYS A 211 16.87 -10.21 -1.49
CA LYS A 211 17.47 -9.95 -2.83
C LYS A 211 16.56 -9.10 -3.73
N VAL A 212 15.91 -8.12 -3.14
CA VAL A 212 15.09 -7.14 -3.85
C VAL A 212 15.99 -6.28 -4.74
N LYS A 213 15.56 -5.99 -5.97
CA LYS A 213 16.36 -5.14 -6.85
C LYS A 213 16.26 -3.66 -6.49
N GLN A 214 15.03 -3.19 -6.22
CA GLN A 214 14.77 -1.80 -5.83
C GLN A 214 13.82 -1.74 -4.64
N LEU A 215 14.17 -0.93 -3.64
CA LEU A 215 13.37 -0.62 -2.46
C LEU A 215 12.84 0.80 -2.55
N ALA A 216 11.53 0.98 -2.50
CA ALA A 216 10.88 2.26 -2.30
C ALA A 216 10.49 2.42 -0.82
N LEU A 217 11.17 3.31 -0.11
CA LEU A 217 10.80 3.72 1.25
C LEU A 217 9.45 4.43 1.17
N TYR A 218 8.48 3.94 1.89
CA TYR A 218 7.09 4.38 1.85
C TYR A 218 6.56 4.67 3.26
N HIS A 219 5.35 5.18 3.38
CA HIS A 219 4.68 5.46 4.65
C HIS A 219 5.53 6.31 5.61
N HIS A 220 6.07 7.42 5.10
CA HIS A 220 6.90 8.34 5.87
C HIS A 220 6.13 8.93 7.05
N ASP A 221 6.80 9.12 8.20
CA ASP A 221 6.18 9.77 9.37
C ASP A 221 5.64 11.16 8.98
N PRO A 222 4.34 11.45 9.21
CA PRO A 222 3.70 12.69 8.75
C PRO A 222 4.27 13.97 9.38
N SER A 223 5.01 13.84 10.48
CA SER A 223 5.69 14.97 11.11
C SER A 223 7.05 15.30 10.45
N ARG A 224 7.53 14.46 9.54
CA ARG A 224 8.84 14.59 8.92
C ARG A 224 8.85 15.64 7.83
N ARG A 225 9.87 16.51 7.82
CA ARG A 225 10.06 17.51 6.76
C ARG A 225 10.82 16.91 5.58
N ASP A 226 10.69 17.53 4.42
CA ASP A 226 11.37 17.11 3.19
C ASP A 226 12.88 16.98 3.36
N ASP A 227 13.52 17.92 4.05
CA ASP A 227 14.98 17.91 4.26
C ASP A 227 15.44 16.79 5.21
N ASP A 228 14.60 16.42 6.17
CA ASP A 228 14.85 15.28 7.06
C ASP A 228 14.77 13.97 6.28
N LEU A 229 13.80 13.85 5.35
CA LEU A 229 13.67 12.70 4.45
C LEU A 229 14.87 12.58 3.49
N ASP A 230 15.35 13.69 2.92
CA ASP A 230 16.54 13.68 2.06
C ASP A 230 17.77 13.12 2.81
N ALA A 231 17.96 13.54 4.06
CA ALA A 231 19.08 13.06 4.87
C ALA A 231 18.97 11.55 5.17
N LEU A 232 17.77 11.08 5.54
CA LEU A 232 17.51 9.67 5.80
C LEU A 232 17.63 8.81 4.54
N LEU A 233 17.11 9.31 3.40
CA LEU A 233 17.27 8.64 2.11
C LEU A 233 18.74 8.49 1.74
N SER A 234 19.56 9.54 1.93
CA SER A 234 20.99 9.46 1.63
C SER A 234 21.67 8.34 2.42
N CYS A 235 21.39 8.19 3.71
CA CYS A 235 21.89 7.10 4.53
C CYS A 235 21.38 5.72 4.04
N ALA A 236 20.10 5.62 3.70
CA ALA A 236 19.50 4.38 3.21
C ALA A 236 20.09 3.96 1.84
N VAL A 237 20.34 4.92 0.93
CA VAL A 237 20.99 4.68 -0.36
C VAL A 237 22.43 4.16 -0.17
N GLU A 238 23.22 4.78 0.73
CA GLU A 238 24.58 4.31 1.03
C GLU A 238 24.56 2.88 1.59
N SER A 239 23.62 2.59 2.51
CA SER A 239 23.46 1.25 3.08
C SER A 239 23.03 0.23 2.02
N GLY A 240 22.00 0.54 1.22
CA GLY A 240 21.50 -0.34 0.17
C GLY A 240 22.55 -0.66 -0.90
N ALA A 241 23.34 0.35 -1.31
CA ALA A 241 24.40 0.18 -2.29
C ALA A 241 25.47 -0.83 -1.87
N GLN A 242 25.76 -0.95 -0.58
CA GLN A 242 26.71 -1.95 -0.04
C GLN A 242 26.21 -3.40 -0.25
N HIS A 243 24.92 -3.56 -0.42
CA HIS A 243 24.24 -4.85 -0.53
C HIS A 243 23.57 -5.08 -1.90
N GLY A 244 23.79 -4.16 -2.85
CA GLY A 244 23.26 -4.28 -4.21
C GLY A 244 21.76 -3.98 -4.33
N VAL A 245 21.18 -3.26 -3.40
CA VAL A 245 19.78 -2.78 -3.41
C VAL A 245 19.76 -1.32 -3.85
N ASP A 246 19.02 -1.01 -4.91
CA ASP A 246 18.71 0.37 -5.27
C ASP A 246 17.60 0.92 -4.36
N VAL A 247 17.86 2.04 -3.68
CA VAL A 247 16.93 2.61 -2.70
C VAL A 247 16.43 3.97 -3.18
N ILE A 248 15.11 4.12 -3.20
CA ILE A 248 14.44 5.39 -3.48
C ILE A 248 13.47 5.72 -2.34
N ALA A 249 13.05 6.98 -2.23
CA ALA A 249 11.94 7.37 -1.37
C ALA A 249 10.70 7.64 -2.23
N ALA A 250 9.57 7.09 -1.85
CA ALA A 250 8.31 7.35 -2.52
C ALA A 250 7.90 8.82 -2.34
N SER A 251 7.33 9.38 -3.38
CA SER A 251 6.75 10.73 -3.37
C SER A 251 5.50 10.79 -4.24
N GLU A 252 4.64 11.76 -3.98
CA GLU A 252 3.44 11.95 -4.80
C GLU A 252 3.78 12.18 -6.27
N GLY A 253 3.18 11.38 -7.14
CA GLY A 253 3.38 11.47 -8.58
C GLY A 253 4.65 10.78 -9.09
N LEU A 254 5.46 10.18 -8.22
CA LEU A 254 6.58 9.33 -8.64
C LEU A 254 6.05 8.18 -9.51
N VAL A 255 6.70 7.95 -10.64
CA VAL A 255 6.47 6.80 -11.52
C VAL A 255 7.73 5.95 -11.55
N VAL A 256 7.58 4.67 -11.29
CA VAL A 256 8.65 3.67 -11.42
C VAL A 256 8.30 2.72 -12.55
N GLU A 257 9.15 2.63 -13.55
CA GLU A 257 8.98 1.70 -14.67
C GLU A 257 9.75 0.41 -14.39
N LEU A 258 9.04 -0.72 -14.38
CA LEU A 258 9.65 -2.04 -14.27
C LEU A 258 10.01 -2.56 -15.67
N ALA A 259 11.22 -2.25 -16.10
CA ALA A 259 11.73 -2.56 -17.45
C ALA A 259 12.14 -4.02 -17.65
#